data_2b68a4960d514d051aae0cc8b54a2d8f
#
_entry.id   2b68a4960d514d051aae0cc8b54a2d8f
#
_cell.length_a   1.000
_cell.length_b   1.000
_cell.length_c   1.000
_cell.angle_alpha   90.00
_cell.angle_beta   90.00
_cell.angle_gamma   90.00
#
_symmetry.space_group_name_H-M   'P 1'
#
loop_
_entity.id
_entity.type
_entity.pdbx_description
1 polymer ?
#
loop_
_entity_poly.entity_id
_entity_poly.type
_entity_poly.pdbx_seq_one_letter_code
_entity_poly.pdbx_strand_id
1 'polypeptide(L)'
;MPGVTLRVGHKGAGHIAPGNTIPSFDAAVEHGVDMIEFDVLPEDHLAPETSRLLLAHDYSHATPLTLEQGLAHLTGARFAGVELDVDLKLPGYERRVVEALRAHGLIERTLISTLYMRSLVVLRELEPRLRLGWSVPRVSRDYTTSKLTLLPAYAWLLQARRRLPGIAAGHIRAGRADALMAHWRLVTPALLRALRDAGGDLYVWTVDDREQIRRLEALGVTGVITNDPRLFDAG
;
A
#
# COMPACT_ATOMS: atom_id res chain seq x y z
N MET A 1 16.84 -15.83 -9.60
CA MET A 1 17.17 -15.40 -8.24
C MET A 1 15.96 -14.63 -7.72
N PRO A 2 15.48 -14.85 -6.47
CA PRO A 2 14.50 -13.91 -5.92
C PRO A 2 15.13 -12.52 -5.94
N GLY A 3 14.39 -11.53 -6.42
CA GLY A 3 14.81 -10.12 -6.39
C GLY A 3 15.01 -9.66 -4.94
N VAL A 4 15.71 -8.54 -4.76
CA VAL A 4 15.83 -7.89 -3.45
C VAL A 4 14.42 -7.42 -3.05
N THR A 5 13.98 -7.75 -1.83
CA THR A 5 12.69 -7.29 -1.30
C THR A 5 12.73 -5.78 -1.07
N LEU A 6 11.75 -5.05 -1.61
CA LEU A 6 11.63 -3.60 -1.44
C LEU A 6 11.30 -3.24 0.02
N ARG A 7 12.00 -2.23 0.52
CA ARG A 7 11.76 -1.62 1.83
C ARG A 7 10.75 -0.50 1.68
N VAL A 8 9.56 -0.67 2.25
CA VAL A 8 8.48 0.30 2.07
C VAL A 8 8.15 0.98 3.38
N GLY A 9 8.23 2.30 3.40
CA GLY A 9 7.88 3.12 4.55
C GLY A 9 6.38 3.40 4.59
N HIS A 10 5.68 2.90 5.62
CA HIS A 10 4.24 3.08 5.84
C HIS A 10 3.93 4.50 6.31
N LYS A 11 3.14 5.24 5.54
CA LYS A 11 2.86 6.67 5.77
C LYS A 11 4.15 7.50 5.85
N GLY A 12 5.17 7.09 5.09
CA GLY A 12 6.55 7.50 5.27
C GLY A 12 7.26 6.67 6.33
N ALA A 13 7.55 7.25 7.49
CA ALA A 13 8.13 6.57 8.65
C ALA A 13 7.28 6.85 9.90
N GLY A 14 6.07 6.28 9.95
CA GLY A 14 5.01 6.62 10.90
C GLY A 14 5.38 6.45 12.39
N HIS A 15 6.40 5.65 12.72
CA HIS A 15 6.93 5.51 14.09
C HIS A 15 8.11 6.47 14.39
N ILE A 16 8.59 7.22 13.41
CA ILE A 16 9.68 8.20 13.59
C ILE A 16 9.12 9.63 13.61
N ALA A 17 8.19 9.92 12.69
CA ALA A 17 7.47 11.18 12.61
C ALA A 17 5.99 10.93 12.33
N PRO A 18 5.08 11.88 12.61
CA PRO A 18 3.66 11.69 12.31
C PRO A 18 3.44 11.27 10.87
N GLY A 19 2.76 10.14 10.64
CA GLY A 19 2.55 9.58 9.31
C GLY A 19 1.77 10.52 8.38
N ASN A 20 1.94 10.33 7.06
CA ASN A 20 1.33 11.17 6.02
C ASN A 20 1.74 12.67 6.11
N THR A 21 2.97 12.93 6.54
CA THR A 21 3.52 14.28 6.65
C THR A 21 4.88 14.39 5.97
N ILE A 22 5.28 15.61 5.62
CA ILE A 22 6.61 15.92 5.07
C ILE A 22 7.74 15.35 5.95
N PRO A 23 7.74 15.57 7.29
CA PRO A 23 8.78 14.99 8.14
C PRO A 23 8.84 13.46 8.10
N SER A 24 7.71 12.76 7.94
CA SER A 24 7.72 11.29 7.86
C SER A 24 8.29 10.80 6.53
N PHE A 25 8.06 11.52 5.43
CA PHE A 25 8.63 11.19 4.12
C PHE A 25 10.16 11.41 4.12
N ASP A 26 10.60 12.52 4.70
CA ASP A 26 12.02 12.81 4.86
C ASP A 26 12.73 11.75 5.70
N ALA A 27 12.15 11.38 6.84
CA ALA A 27 12.68 10.33 7.70
C ALA A 27 12.73 8.96 6.99
N ALA A 28 11.74 8.62 6.17
CA ALA A 28 11.73 7.37 5.42
C ALA A 28 12.95 7.27 4.48
N VAL A 29 13.22 8.34 3.72
CA VAL A 29 14.39 8.40 2.81
C VAL A 29 15.70 8.39 3.57
N GLU A 30 15.80 9.07 4.71
CA GLU A 30 16.99 9.04 5.58
C GLU A 30 17.34 7.61 6.05
N HIS A 31 16.34 6.76 6.19
CA HIS A 31 16.49 5.35 6.55
C HIS A 31 16.49 4.39 5.34
N GLY A 32 16.69 4.91 4.13
CA GLY A 32 17.00 4.11 2.94
C GLY A 32 15.85 3.23 2.47
N VAL A 33 14.60 3.73 2.51
CA VAL A 33 13.46 3.03 1.89
C VAL A 33 13.54 3.11 0.37
N ASP A 34 13.07 2.05 -0.29
CA ASP A 34 12.97 1.99 -1.76
C ASP A 34 11.63 2.58 -2.25
N MET A 35 10.61 2.59 -1.38
CA MET A 35 9.27 3.07 -1.69
C MET A 35 8.65 3.74 -0.46
N ILE A 36 7.88 4.80 -0.67
CA ILE A 36 7.05 5.46 0.35
C ILE A 36 5.59 5.17 0.06
N GLU A 37 4.91 4.56 1.02
CA GLU A 37 3.46 4.45 1.01
C GLU A 37 2.83 5.63 1.75
N PHE A 38 1.74 6.16 1.24
CA PHE A 38 0.92 7.18 1.89
C PHE A 38 -0.54 7.12 1.47
N ASP A 39 -1.38 7.53 2.40
CA ASP A 39 -2.84 7.50 2.27
C ASP A 39 -3.37 8.78 1.63
N VAL A 40 -4.39 8.65 0.77
CA VAL A 40 -5.12 9.79 0.20
C VAL A 40 -6.61 9.63 0.44
N LEU A 41 -7.24 10.70 0.93
CA LEU A 41 -8.70 10.77 1.02
C LEU A 41 -9.21 12.20 0.71
N PRO A 42 -10.46 12.33 0.23
CA PRO A 42 -11.09 13.64 0.05
C PRO A 42 -11.40 14.26 1.41
N GLU A 43 -11.20 15.56 1.56
CA GLU A 43 -11.54 16.31 2.78
C GLU A 43 -13.02 16.17 3.15
N ASP A 44 -13.90 16.15 2.14
CA ASP A 44 -15.32 15.86 2.28
C ASP A 44 -15.67 14.57 1.52
N HIS A 45 -16.06 13.54 2.25
CA HIS A 45 -16.45 12.25 1.66
C HIS A 45 -17.77 12.31 0.86
N LEU A 46 -18.58 13.34 1.05
CA LEU A 46 -19.81 13.58 0.29
C LEU A 46 -19.53 14.32 -1.03
N ALA A 47 -18.37 14.95 -1.16
CA ALA A 47 -17.95 15.70 -2.33
C ALA A 47 -16.53 15.26 -2.81
N PRO A 48 -16.27 13.96 -3.07
CA PRO A 48 -14.94 13.46 -3.40
C PRO A 48 -14.38 14.03 -4.70
N GLU A 49 -15.26 14.44 -5.63
CA GLU A 49 -14.88 14.99 -6.92
C GLU A 49 -14.41 16.46 -6.85
N THR A 50 -14.74 17.18 -5.78
CA THR A 50 -14.50 18.65 -5.71
C THR A 50 -13.74 19.12 -4.47
N SER A 51 -13.85 18.40 -3.34
CA SER A 51 -13.14 18.76 -2.12
C SER A 51 -11.63 18.56 -2.24
N ARG A 52 -10.84 19.20 -1.38
CA ARG A 52 -9.38 18.99 -1.37
C ARG A 52 -9.05 17.52 -1.15
N LEU A 53 -7.98 17.03 -1.76
CA LEU A 53 -7.41 15.71 -1.45
C LEU A 53 -6.32 15.90 -0.39
N LEU A 54 -6.48 15.20 0.72
CA LEU A 54 -5.58 15.27 1.88
C LEU A 54 -4.73 14.00 1.97
N LEU A 55 -3.54 14.13 2.52
CA LEU A 55 -2.73 12.99 2.91
C LEU A 55 -3.14 12.56 4.32
N ALA A 56 -4.06 11.60 4.41
CA ALA A 56 -4.55 11.10 5.67
C ALA A 56 -5.19 9.72 5.54
N HIS A 57 -5.04 8.91 6.59
CA HIS A 57 -5.63 7.58 6.66
C HIS A 57 -7.14 7.60 6.95
N ASP A 58 -7.56 8.54 7.78
CA ASP A 58 -8.95 8.74 8.22
C ASP A 58 -9.18 10.20 8.62
N TYR A 59 -10.43 10.55 8.87
CA TYR A 59 -10.83 11.92 9.19
C TYR A 59 -10.45 12.37 10.61
N SER A 60 -10.18 11.45 11.53
CA SER A 60 -9.81 11.77 12.92
C SER A 60 -8.34 12.20 13.05
N HIS A 61 -7.51 11.80 12.07
CA HIS A 61 -6.07 12.09 12.04
C HIS A 61 -5.67 12.89 10.79
N ALA A 62 -6.64 13.53 10.12
CA ALA A 62 -6.36 14.31 8.93
C ALA A 62 -5.49 15.52 9.27
N THR A 63 -4.34 15.61 8.60
CA THR A 63 -3.50 16.80 8.61
C THR A 63 -3.96 17.73 7.48
N PRO A 64 -3.65 19.05 7.53
CA PRO A 64 -3.99 19.94 6.44
C PRO A 64 -3.12 19.74 5.17
N LEU A 65 -2.16 18.79 5.18
CA LEU A 65 -1.29 18.53 4.05
C LEU A 65 -2.10 17.95 2.89
N THR A 66 -2.09 18.67 1.76
CA THR A 66 -2.79 18.23 0.56
C THR A 66 -1.95 17.28 -0.29
N LEU A 67 -2.63 16.51 -1.17
CA LEU A 67 -1.95 15.67 -2.15
C LEU A 67 -0.96 16.49 -3.00
N GLU A 68 -1.37 17.66 -3.50
CA GLU A 68 -0.51 18.54 -4.31
C GLU A 68 0.78 18.95 -3.58
N GLN A 69 0.65 19.34 -2.31
CA GLN A 69 1.81 19.71 -1.48
C GLN A 69 2.73 18.52 -1.23
N GLY A 70 2.17 17.33 -0.95
CA GLY A 70 2.94 16.10 -0.78
C GLY A 70 3.67 15.70 -2.06
N LEU A 71 2.98 15.69 -3.20
CA LEU A 71 3.59 15.36 -4.49
C LEU A 71 4.68 16.36 -4.89
N ALA A 72 4.46 17.67 -4.69
CA ALA A 72 5.46 18.68 -4.95
C ALA A 72 6.75 18.43 -4.13
N HIS A 73 6.63 18.05 -2.86
CA HIS A 73 7.78 17.69 -2.02
C HIS A 73 8.50 16.44 -2.55
N LEU A 74 7.74 15.41 -2.93
CA LEU A 74 8.25 14.12 -3.43
C LEU A 74 8.92 14.22 -4.82
N THR A 75 8.78 15.35 -5.55
CA THR A 75 9.57 15.61 -6.76
C THR A 75 10.99 16.07 -6.48
N GLY A 76 11.33 16.40 -5.23
CA GLY A 76 12.66 16.83 -4.83
C GLY A 76 13.74 15.80 -5.15
N ALA A 77 14.98 16.28 -5.44
CA ALA A 77 16.09 15.44 -5.90
C ALA A 77 16.42 14.27 -4.95
N ARG A 78 16.22 14.42 -3.64
CA ARG A 78 16.44 13.35 -2.64
C ARG A 78 15.49 12.16 -2.79
N PHE A 79 14.35 12.34 -3.47
CA PHE A 79 13.35 11.30 -3.73
C PHE A 79 13.43 10.70 -5.14
N ALA A 80 14.40 11.09 -5.97
CA ALA A 80 14.45 10.73 -7.39
C ALA A 80 14.47 9.20 -7.64
N GLY A 81 15.07 8.43 -6.73
CA GLY A 81 15.12 6.96 -6.81
C GLY A 81 14.06 6.22 -5.99
N VAL A 82 13.13 6.96 -5.35
CA VAL A 82 12.14 6.37 -4.44
C VAL A 82 10.82 6.19 -5.17
N GLU A 83 10.27 4.98 -5.14
CA GLU A 83 8.93 4.69 -5.66
C GLU A 83 7.83 5.17 -4.70
N LEU A 84 6.61 5.27 -5.20
CA LEU A 84 5.45 5.71 -4.42
C LEU A 84 4.36 4.63 -4.44
N ASP A 85 3.74 4.38 -3.28
CA ASP A 85 2.48 3.65 -3.16
C ASP A 85 1.42 4.62 -2.64
N VAL A 86 0.46 4.96 -3.49
CA VAL A 86 -0.63 5.90 -3.17
C VAL A 86 -1.89 5.10 -2.83
N ASP A 87 -2.20 4.96 -1.53
CA ASP A 87 -3.37 4.20 -1.10
C ASP A 87 -4.65 5.05 -1.09
N LEU A 88 -5.59 4.73 -2.00
CA LEU A 88 -6.88 5.40 -2.09
C LEU A 88 -7.85 4.84 -1.06
N LYS A 89 -8.22 5.65 -0.07
CA LYS A 89 -9.09 5.24 1.04
C LYS A 89 -10.56 5.13 0.67
N LEU A 90 -11.01 5.88 -0.32
CA LEU A 90 -12.38 5.89 -0.82
C LEU A 90 -12.38 5.91 -2.36
N PRO A 91 -13.48 5.53 -3.00
CA PRO A 91 -13.66 5.73 -4.44
C PRO A 91 -14.23 7.14 -4.76
N GLY A 92 -14.10 7.56 -6.04
CA GLY A 92 -14.75 8.73 -6.58
C GLY A 92 -13.83 9.90 -6.89
N TYR A 93 -12.51 9.78 -6.62
CA TYR A 93 -11.52 10.81 -6.93
C TYR A 93 -10.32 10.29 -7.73
N GLU A 94 -10.44 9.10 -8.30
CA GLU A 94 -9.36 8.42 -9.03
C GLU A 94 -8.78 9.30 -10.13
N ARG A 95 -9.63 9.96 -10.93
CA ARG A 95 -9.20 10.86 -12.01
C ARG A 95 -8.30 11.99 -11.49
N ARG A 96 -8.68 12.60 -10.37
CA ARG A 96 -7.95 13.74 -9.80
C ARG A 96 -6.55 13.32 -9.31
N VAL A 97 -6.44 12.12 -8.73
CA VAL A 97 -5.13 11.56 -8.31
C VAL A 97 -4.25 11.30 -9.53
N VAL A 98 -4.81 10.71 -10.59
CA VAL A 98 -4.07 10.49 -11.85
C VAL A 98 -3.63 11.81 -12.47
N GLU A 99 -4.47 12.83 -12.51
CA GLU A 99 -4.13 14.16 -13.02
C GLU A 99 -3.02 14.82 -12.21
N ALA A 100 -3.08 14.74 -10.87
CA ALA A 100 -2.03 15.25 -10.00
C ALA A 100 -0.70 14.52 -10.23
N LEU A 101 -0.70 13.19 -10.31
CA LEU A 101 0.51 12.40 -10.60
C LEU A 101 1.11 12.75 -11.97
N ARG A 102 0.28 12.96 -13.00
CA ARG A 102 0.73 13.40 -14.32
C ARG A 102 1.36 14.80 -14.27
N ALA A 103 0.72 15.74 -13.59
CA ALA A 103 1.20 17.12 -13.46
C ALA A 103 2.58 17.19 -12.80
N HIS A 104 2.86 16.28 -11.86
CA HIS A 104 4.14 16.17 -11.18
C HIS A 104 5.14 15.22 -11.86
N GLY A 105 4.79 14.55 -12.97
CA GLY A 105 5.67 13.60 -13.67
C GLY A 105 5.97 12.33 -12.89
N LEU A 106 5.04 11.86 -12.04
CA LEU A 106 5.26 10.77 -11.08
C LEU A 106 4.64 9.43 -11.49
N ILE A 107 3.95 9.36 -12.63
CA ILE A 107 3.23 8.15 -13.09
C ILE A 107 4.13 6.91 -13.10
N GLU A 108 5.32 7.00 -13.70
CA GLU A 108 6.20 5.84 -13.97
C GLU A 108 6.79 5.20 -12.70
N ARG A 109 6.85 5.94 -11.59
CA ARG A 109 7.35 5.43 -10.31
C ARG A 109 6.28 5.26 -9.23
N THR A 110 4.99 5.29 -9.65
CA THR A 110 3.86 5.16 -8.74
C THR A 110 3.15 3.82 -8.94
N LEU A 111 2.83 3.18 -7.82
CA LEU A 111 1.80 2.18 -7.67
C LEU A 111 0.62 2.85 -6.97
N ILE A 112 -0.61 2.61 -7.42
CA ILE A 112 -1.81 3.03 -6.68
C ILE A 112 -2.45 1.80 -6.07
N SER A 113 -2.61 1.80 -4.75
CA SER A 113 -3.28 0.74 -4.02
C SER A 113 -4.65 1.16 -3.49
N THR A 114 -5.54 0.21 -3.30
CA THR A 114 -6.86 0.43 -2.71
C THR A 114 -7.56 -0.88 -2.35
N LEU A 115 -8.49 -0.82 -1.38
CA LEU A 115 -9.43 -1.91 -1.05
C LEU A 115 -10.53 -2.10 -2.11
N TYR A 116 -10.74 -1.13 -3.01
CA TYR A 116 -11.88 -1.07 -3.90
C TYR A 116 -11.51 -1.51 -5.32
N MET A 117 -11.83 -2.75 -5.68
CA MET A 117 -11.57 -3.29 -7.02
C MET A 117 -12.16 -2.41 -8.15
N ARG A 118 -13.31 -1.76 -7.91
CA ARG A 118 -13.91 -0.84 -8.89
C ARG A 118 -13.01 0.36 -9.20
N SER A 119 -12.31 0.89 -8.19
CA SER A 119 -11.37 1.99 -8.40
C SER A 119 -10.17 1.55 -9.24
N LEU A 120 -9.66 0.31 -9.05
CA LEU A 120 -8.60 -0.23 -9.90
C LEU A 120 -9.02 -0.34 -11.38
N VAL A 121 -10.27 -0.73 -11.64
CA VAL A 121 -10.79 -0.76 -13.02
C VAL A 121 -10.81 0.65 -13.62
N VAL A 122 -11.32 1.64 -12.89
CA VAL A 122 -11.32 3.05 -13.34
C VAL A 122 -9.90 3.57 -13.56
N LEU A 123 -8.97 3.30 -12.64
CA LEU A 123 -7.58 3.71 -12.76
C LEU A 123 -6.89 3.09 -13.99
N ARG A 124 -7.15 1.82 -14.29
CA ARG A 124 -6.61 1.14 -15.47
C ARG A 124 -7.09 1.78 -16.76
N GLU A 125 -8.34 2.23 -16.82
CA GLU A 125 -8.90 2.94 -17.97
C GLU A 125 -8.32 4.36 -18.11
N LEU A 126 -8.11 5.06 -16.98
CA LEU A 126 -7.58 6.43 -16.96
C LEU A 126 -6.10 6.50 -17.32
N GLU A 127 -5.30 5.57 -16.81
CA GLU A 127 -3.83 5.56 -17.02
C GLU A 127 -3.30 4.11 -17.03
N PRO A 128 -3.22 3.49 -18.22
CA PRO A 128 -2.77 2.10 -18.36
C PRO A 128 -1.35 1.81 -17.88
N ARG A 129 -0.49 2.84 -17.78
CA ARG A 129 0.92 2.71 -17.33
C ARG A 129 1.08 2.60 -15.81
N LEU A 130 0.05 3.00 -15.04
CA LEU A 130 0.09 2.89 -13.59
C LEU A 130 0.14 1.42 -13.16
N ARG A 131 0.99 1.14 -12.18
CA ARG A 131 0.93 -0.12 -11.43
C ARG A 131 -0.21 -0.03 -10.42
N LEU A 132 -1.00 -1.11 -10.32
CA LEU A 132 -2.21 -1.14 -9.50
C LEU A 132 -2.11 -2.25 -8.45
N GLY A 133 -2.33 -1.91 -7.19
CA GLY A 133 -2.31 -2.79 -6.04
C GLY A 133 -3.70 -3.03 -5.45
N TRP A 134 -4.11 -4.29 -5.33
CA TRP A 134 -5.33 -4.63 -4.62
C TRP A 134 -5.05 -4.92 -3.15
N SER A 135 -5.56 -4.07 -2.24
CA SER A 135 -5.35 -4.20 -0.79
C SER A 135 -6.35 -5.16 -0.15
N VAL A 136 -5.85 -6.06 0.73
CA VAL A 136 -6.66 -7.05 1.46
C VAL A 136 -6.12 -7.27 2.88
N PRO A 137 -6.99 -7.56 3.86
CA PRO A 137 -8.44 -7.68 3.79
C PRO A 137 -9.13 -6.32 3.98
N ARG A 138 -10.36 -6.22 3.51
CA ARG A 138 -11.26 -5.14 3.91
C ARG A 138 -11.85 -5.45 5.29
N VAL A 139 -11.12 -5.13 6.36
CA VAL A 139 -11.57 -5.36 7.74
C VAL A 139 -11.58 -4.03 8.48
N SER A 140 -12.74 -3.65 9.01
CA SER A 140 -12.94 -2.40 9.74
C SER A 140 -12.64 -2.50 11.24
N ARG A 141 -12.38 -3.71 11.78
CA ARG A 141 -12.09 -3.95 13.21
C ARG A 141 -11.14 -5.13 13.39
N ASP A 142 -10.26 -5.05 14.38
CA ASP A 142 -9.46 -6.20 14.83
C ASP A 142 -10.31 -7.12 15.71
N TYR A 143 -10.79 -8.22 15.11
CA TYR A 143 -11.60 -9.24 15.81
C TYR A 143 -10.75 -10.21 16.64
N THR A 144 -9.43 -10.05 16.70
CA THR A 144 -8.54 -10.92 17.47
C THR A 144 -8.42 -10.51 18.95
N THR A 145 -8.97 -9.38 19.33
CA THR A 145 -8.87 -8.82 20.69
C THR A 145 -9.87 -9.41 21.69
N SER A 146 -10.93 -10.09 21.22
CA SER A 146 -11.95 -10.71 22.07
C SER A 146 -11.92 -12.22 22.00
N LYS A 147 -11.92 -12.91 23.16
CA LYS A 147 -11.96 -14.38 23.25
C LYS A 147 -13.20 -14.99 22.53
N LEU A 148 -14.32 -14.26 22.50
CA LEU A 148 -15.57 -14.70 21.86
C LEU A 148 -15.51 -14.66 20.33
N THR A 149 -14.67 -13.78 19.75
CA THR A 149 -14.53 -13.62 18.30
C THR A 149 -13.33 -14.36 17.73
N LEU A 150 -12.46 -14.93 18.58
CA LEU A 150 -11.20 -15.55 18.17
C LEU A 150 -11.40 -16.77 17.27
N LEU A 151 -12.32 -17.69 17.63
CA LEU A 151 -12.60 -18.89 16.84
C LEU A 151 -13.20 -18.57 15.45
N PRO A 152 -14.24 -17.73 15.34
CA PRO A 152 -14.75 -17.28 14.04
C PRO A 152 -13.70 -16.55 13.21
N ALA A 153 -12.89 -15.69 13.82
CA ALA A 153 -11.82 -14.96 13.13
C ALA A 153 -10.75 -15.93 12.58
N TYR A 154 -10.39 -16.95 13.36
CA TYR A 154 -9.42 -17.95 12.91
C TYR A 154 -9.97 -18.82 11.77
N ALA A 155 -11.23 -19.26 11.84
CA ALA A 155 -11.89 -20.01 10.77
C ALA A 155 -11.97 -19.17 9.48
N TRP A 156 -12.32 -17.87 9.60
CA TRP A 156 -12.30 -16.94 8.48
C TRP A 156 -10.87 -16.80 7.89
N LEU A 157 -9.86 -16.64 8.72
CA LEU A 157 -8.46 -16.55 8.29
C LEU A 157 -8.03 -17.79 7.49
N LEU A 158 -8.35 -18.99 7.99
CA LEU A 158 -8.04 -20.24 7.28
C LEU A 158 -8.75 -20.31 5.92
N GLN A 159 -10.02 -19.91 5.88
CA GLN A 159 -10.78 -19.87 4.63
C GLN A 159 -10.23 -18.82 3.66
N ALA A 160 -9.89 -17.63 4.16
CA ALA A 160 -9.25 -16.57 3.37
C ALA A 160 -7.93 -17.05 2.77
N ARG A 161 -7.05 -17.67 3.57
CA ARG A 161 -5.77 -18.24 3.10
C ARG A 161 -5.94 -19.32 2.02
N ARG A 162 -7.05 -20.07 2.02
CA ARG A 162 -7.34 -21.09 1.01
C ARG A 162 -7.86 -20.47 -0.30
N ARG A 163 -8.69 -19.43 -0.23
CA ARG A 163 -9.37 -18.86 -1.40
C ARG A 163 -8.59 -17.73 -2.07
N LEU A 164 -7.87 -16.94 -1.27
CA LEU A 164 -7.16 -15.74 -1.73
C LEU A 164 -6.18 -16.02 -2.88
N PRO A 165 -5.39 -17.13 -2.89
CA PRO A 165 -4.47 -17.42 -3.98
C PRO A 165 -5.15 -17.43 -5.36
N GLY A 166 -6.26 -18.16 -5.49
CA GLY A 166 -6.99 -18.25 -6.75
C GLY A 166 -7.67 -16.95 -7.16
N ILE A 167 -8.25 -16.23 -6.19
CA ILE A 167 -8.92 -14.94 -6.43
C ILE A 167 -7.91 -13.88 -6.89
N ALA A 168 -6.80 -13.73 -6.15
CA ALA A 168 -5.78 -12.74 -6.46
C ALA A 168 -5.11 -13.02 -7.81
N ALA A 169 -4.70 -14.27 -8.07
CA ALA A 169 -4.16 -14.66 -9.35
C ALA A 169 -5.15 -14.43 -10.52
N GLY A 170 -6.44 -14.60 -10.26
CA GLY A 170 -7.50 -14.29 -11.24
C GLY A 170 -7.57 -12.80 -11.58
N HIS A 171 -7.43 -11.91 -10.58
CA HIS A 171 -7.40 -10.46 -10.82
C HIS A 171 -6.13 -10.03 -11.58
N ILE A 172 -4.96 -10.60 -11.24
CA ILE A 172 -3.70 -10.33 -11.94
C ILE A 172 -3.80 -10.76 -13.41
N ARG A 173 -4.18 -12.02 -13.69
CA ARG A 173 -4.31 -12.51 -15.07
C ARG A 173 -5.31 -11.72 -15.90
N ALA A 174 -6.33 -11.18 -15.29
CA ALA A 174 -7.34 -10.34 -15.94
C ALA A 174 -6.87 -8.87 -16.14
N GLY A 175 -5.64 -8.52 -15.75
CA GLY A 175 -5.09 -7.15 -15.86
C GLY A 175 -5.77 -6.12 -14.96
N ARG A 176 -6.55 -6.56 -13.95
CA ARG A 176 -7.26 -5.64 -13.03
C ARG A 176 -6.37 -5.09 -11.93
N ALA A 177 -5.30 -5.81 -11.60
CA ALA A 177 -4.26 -5.41 -10.68
C ALA A 177 -2.93 -6.01 -11.14
N ASP A 178 -1.82 -5.39 -10.73
CA ASP A 178 -0.46 -5.87 -10.96
C ASP A 178 0.16 -6.44 -9.69
N ALA A 179 -0.36 -6.00 -8.53
CA ALA A 179 0.11 -6.41 -7.22
C ALA A 179 -1.05 -6.73 -6.26
N LEU A 180 -0.75 -7.57 -5.26
CA LEU A 180 -1.57 -7.76 -4.08
C LEU A 180 -0.88 -7.09 -2.88
N MET A 181 -1.59 -6.19 -2.18
CA MET A 181 -1.17 -5.58 -0.93
C MET A 181 -1.85 -6.34 0.21
N ALA A 182 -1.15 -7.30 0.84
CA ALA A 182 -1.76 -8.23 1.79
C ALA A 182 -1.34 -7.97 3.22
N HIS A 183 -2.29 -8.03 4.15
CA HIS A 183 -1.93 -8.10 5.57
C HIS A 183 -1.09 -9.37 5.84
N TRP A 184 -0.02 -9.26 6.62
CA TRP A 184 0.97 -10.33 6.82
C TRP A 184 0.36 -11.68 7.26
N ARG A 185 -0.76 -11.65 8.01
CA ARG A 185 -1.48 -12.88 8.42
C ARG A 185 -2.08 -13.67 7.25
N LEU A 186 -2.28 -13.06 6.09
CA LEU A 186 -2.80 -13.75 4.89
C LEU A 186 -1.71 -14.38 4.04
N VAL A 187 -0.44 -14.03 4.28
CA VAL A 187 0.68 -14.50 3.48
C VAL A 187 0.93 -15.99 3.72
N THR A 188 1.01 -16.74 2.62
CA THR A 188 1.35 -18.15 2.60
C THR A 188 2.24 -18.47 1.40
N PRO A 189 3.04 -19.53 1.42
CA PRO A 189 3.80 -19.96 0.24
C PRO A 189 2.90 -20.23 -0.99
N ALA A 190 1.66 -20.69 -0.76
CA ALA A 190 0.69 -20.92 -1.83
C ALA A 190 0.23 -19.62 -2.48
N LEU A 191 -0.01 -18.56 -1.68
CA LEU A 191 -0.36 -17.24 -2.18
C LEU A 191 0.77 -16.67 -3.05
N LEU A 192 1.99 -16.71 -2.54
CA LEU A 192 3.16 -16.19 -3.26
C LEU A 192 3.37 -16.91 -4.60
N ARG A 193 3.30 -18.26 -4.61
CA ARG A 193 3.38 -19.02 -5.86
C ARG A 193 2.29 -18.63 -6.85
N ALA A 194 1.04 -18.57 -6.41
CA ALA A 194 -0.09 -18.25 -7.29
C ALA A 194 0.03 -16.87 -7.91
N LEU A 195 0.54 -15.87 -7.17
CA LEU A 195 0.80 -14.53 -7.70
C LEU A 195 1.96 -14.54 -8.70
N ARG A 196 3.09 -15.18 -8.37
CA ARG A 196 4.23 -15.31 -9.29
C ARG A 196 3.85 -16.01 -10.61
N ASP A 197 3.09 -17.10 -10.52
CA ASP A 197 2.60 -17.85 -11.69
C ASP A 197 1.61 -17.01 -12.54
N ALA A 198 1.00 -15.99 -11.93
CA ALA A 198 0.14 -15.03 -12.63
C ALA A 198 0.89 -13.79 -13.14
N GLY A 199 2.18 -13.63 -12.80
CA GLY A 199 2.98 -12.46 -13.14
C GLY A 199 2.75 -11.25 -12.24
N GLY A 200 2.24 -11.46 -11.02
CA GLY A 200 1.92 -10.39 -10.07
C GLY A 200 2.86 -10.31 -8.88
N ASP A 201 2.88 -9.15 -8.27
CA ASP A 201 3.68 -8.81 -7.09
C ASP A 201 2.95 -9.03 -5.77
N LEU A 202 3.70 -9.17 -4.67
CA LEU A 202 3.17 -9.28 -3.32
C LEU A 202 3.85 -8.28 -2.39
N TYR A 203 3.12 -7.28 -1.95
CA TYR A 203 3.51 -6.37 -0.87
C TYR A 203 2.79 -6.75 0.42
N VAL A 204 3.48 -6.64 1.55
CA VAL A 204 2.98 -7.14 2.83
C VAL A 204 2.95 -6.03 3.88
N TRP A 205 1.77 -5.76 4.46
CA TRP A 205 1.52 -4.69 5.44
C TRP A 205 0.84 -5.18 6.71
N THR A 206 0.83 -4.46 7.81
CA THR A 206 1.92 -3.62 8.28
C THR A 206 2.78 -4.50 9.18
N VAL A 207 4.09 -4.47 9.01
CA VAL A 207 5.02 -5.40 9.66
C VAL A 207 6.01 -4.58 10.47
N ASP A 208 5.78 -4.50 11.78
CA ASP A 208 6.60 -3.74 12.72
C ASP A 208 7.40 -4.67 13.66
N ASP A 209 7.84 -5.80 13.12
CA ASP A 209 8.68 -6.78 13.82
C ASP A 209 9.81 -7.25 12.90
N ARG A 210 11.05 -7.11 13.37
CA ARG A 210 12.26 -7.41 12.59
C ARG A 210 12.34 -8.89 12.16
N GLU A 211 11.98 -9.81 13.03
CA GLU A 211 12.02 -11.24 12.71
C GLU A 211 10.98 -11.60 11.66
N GLN A 212 9.81 -11.00 11.76
CA GLN A 212 8.75 -11.15 10.76
C GLN A 212 9.19 -10.58 9.39
N ILE A 213 9.85 -9.42 9.35
CA ILE A 213 10.42 -8.84 8.13
C ILE A 213 11.38 -9.85 7.49
N ARG A 214 12.39 -10.33 8.24
CA ARG A 214 13.36 -11.32 7.73
C ARG A 214 12.72 -12.60 7.19
N ARG A 215 11.64 -13.08 7.84
CA ARG A 215 10.88 -14.24 7.36
C ARG A 215 10.20 -13.97 6.02
N LEU A 216 9.64 -12.79 5.83
CA LEU A 216 8.97 -12.39 4.58
C LEU A 216 10.01 -12.17 3.46
N GLU A 217 11.15 -11.57 3.76
CA GLU A 217 12.28 -11.44 2.83
C GLU A 217 12.77 -12.83 2.37
N ALA A 218 12.99 -13.76 3.32
CA ALA A 218 13.39 -15.13 3.01
C ALA A 218 12.34 -15.89 2.19
N LEU A 219 11.05 -15.58 2.37
CA LEU A 219 9.96 -16.10 1.54
C LEU A 219 10.00 -15.52 0.12
N GLY A 220 10.60 -14.34 -0.06
CA GLY A 220 10.78 -13.63 -1.31
C GLY A 220 9.54 -12.85 -1.74
N VAL A 221 8.87 -12.15 -0.84
CA VAL A 221 7.84 -11.17 -1.18
C VAL A 221 8.46 -10.00 -1.94
N THR A 222 7.67 -9.28 -2.74
CA THR A 222 8.15 -8.14 -3.53
C THR A 222 8.52 -6.95 -2.63
N GLY A 223 7.70 -6.65 -1.61
CA GLY A 223 7.99 -5.57 -0.67
C GLY A 223 7.38 -5.82 0.72
N VAL A 224 7.99 -5.21 1.73
CA VAL A 224 7.48 -5.20 3.11
C VAL A 224 7.25 -3.76 3.54
N ILE A 225 6.04 -3.49 4.04
CA ILE A 225 5.57 -2.18 4.47
C ILE A 225 5.61 -2.11 5.99
N THR A 226 6.42 -1.18 6.54
CA THR A 226 6.61 -0.99 7.98
C THR A 226 6.45 0.48 8.39
N ASN A 227 5.97 0.72 9.61
CA ASN A 227 5.96 2.04 10.22
C ASN A 227 7.37 2.50 10.65
N ASP A 228 8.29 1.56 10.87
CA ASP A 228 9.64 1.83 11.35
C ASP A 228 10.71 1.29 10.39
N PRO A 229 11.18 2.11 9.44
CA PRO A 229 12.21 1.69 8.48
C PRO A 229 13.53 1.22 9.11
N ARG A 230 13.83 1.60 10.36
CA ARG A 230 15.03 1.14 11.10
C ARG A 230 15.03 -0.37 11.32
N LEU A 231 13.87 -1.02 11.19
CA LEU A 231 13.73 -2.47 11.30
C LEU A 231 14.36 -3.22 10.12
N PHE A 232 14.61 -2.56 9.00
CA PHE A 232 15.31 -3.16 7.85
C PHE A 232 16.82 -3.23 8.02
N ASP A 233 17.40 -2.40 8.88
CA ASP A 233 18.86 -2.39 9.07
C ASP A 233 19.31 -3.69 9.74
N ALA A 234 20.40 -4.25 9.22
CA ALA A 234 21.08 -5.37 9.86
C ALA A 234 21.63 -4.89 11.21
N GLY A 235 21.14 -5.47 12.31
CA GLY A 235 21.74 -5.27 13.62
C GLY A 235 23.07 -5.95 13.72
#